data_94a29118b1fd5d632da18090833f4fe6
#
_entry.id   94a29118b1fd5d632da18090833f4fe6
#
_cell.length_a   1.000
_cell.length_b   1.000
_cell.length_c   1.000
_cell.angle_alpha   90.00
_cell.angle_beta   90.00
_cell.angle_gamma   90.00
#
_symmetry.space_group_name_H-M   'P 1'
#
loop_
_entity.id
_entity.type
_entity.pdbx_description
1 polymer ?
#
loop_
_entity_poly.entity_id
_entity_poly.type
_entity_poly.pdbx_seq_one_letter_code
_entity_poly.pdbx_strand_id
1 'polypeptide(L)'
;MVEINGKEYGLFYSVRAHCEYDDYVCEHPNVSVTRAIIQKALIMSKAYCDIHGGTPLKSADIMNLPNSEYMKLMKAVVEQEAKDSGIEIETEPTEKNAVSREL
;
A
#
# COMPACT_ATOMS: atom_id res chain seq x y z
N MET A 1 0.95 1.64 -10.49
CA MET A 1 1.48 0.29 -10.71
C MET A 1 2.77 0.10 -9.95
N VAL A 2 3.00 -1.10 -9.51
CA VAL A 2 4.25 -1.44 -8.85
C VAL A 2 4.83 -2.67 -9.54
N GLU A 3 6.16 -2.70 -9.68
CA GLU A 3 6.84 -3.82 -10.34
C GLU A 3 7.48 -4.71 -9.28
N ILE A 4 7.20 -6.02 -9.37
CA ILE A 4 7.75 -7.00 -8.44
C ILE A 4 8.20 -8.19 -9.28
N ASN A 5 9.48 -8.53 -9.20
CA ASN A 5 10.09 -9.65 -9.93
C ASN A 5 9.82 -9.54 -11.45
N GLY A 6 9.90 -8.32 -11.98
CA GLY A 6 9.74 -8.09 -13.39
C GLY A 6 8.30 -8.06 -13.89
N LYS A 7 7.33 -8.15 -12.98
CA LYS A 7 5.92 -8.14 -13.33
C LYS A 7 5.24 -6.96 -12.67
N GLU A 8 4.37 -6.29 -13.41
CA GLU A 8 3.66 -5.13 -12.89
C GLU A 8 2.34 -5.53 -12.27
N TYR A 9 2.03 -4.92 -11.12
CA TYR A 9 0.79 -5.13 -10.40
C TYR A 9 0.12 -3.80 -10.16
N GLY A 10 -1.20 -3.76 -10.31
CA GLY A 10 -1.98 -2.59 -9.95
C GLY A 10 -2.39 -2.64 -8.49
N LEU A 11 -2.59 -1.47 -7.91
CA LEU A 11 -3.06 -1.34 -6.54
C LEU A 11 -4.25 -0.39 -6.55
N PHE A 12 -5.29 -0.75 -5.77
CA PHE A 12 -6.48 0.08 -5.66
C PHE A 12 -7.02 -0.01 -4.24
N TYR A 13 -7.16 1.14 -3.60
CA TYR A 13 -7.68 1.18 -2.24
C TYR A 13 -9.16 1.57 -2.27
N SER A 14 -10.00 0.59 -2.56
CA SER A 14 -11.45 0.78 -2.62
C SER A 14 -12.05 0.77 -1.21
N VAL A 15 -13.34 1.09 -1.13
CA VAL A 15 -14.06 0.97 0.16
C VAL A 15 -13.99 -0.48 0.66
N ARG A 16 -14.15 -1.44 -0.24
CA ARG A 16 -14.06 -2.85 0.14
C ARG A 16 -12.67 -3.18 0.68
N ALA A 17 -11.62 -2.69 0.01
CA ALA A 17 -10.26 -2.92 0.48
C ALA A 17 -10.04 -2.31 1.86
N HIS A 18 -10.59 -1.12 2.10
CA HIS A 18 -10.51 -0.47 3.39
C HIS A 18 -11.17 -1.34 4.47
N CYS A 19 -12.36 -1.86 4.18
CA CYS A 19 -13.06 -2.72 5.13
C CYS A 19 -12.29 -4.00 5.41
N GLU A 20 -11.76 -4.63 4.36
CA GLU A 20 -10.99 -5.86 4.54
C GLU A 20 -9.73 -5.63 5.36
N TYR A 21 -9.08 -4.50 5.14
CA TYR A 21 -7.89 -4.18 5.91
C TYR A 21 -8.22 -3.91 7.38
N ASP A 22 -9.29 -3.16 7.64
CA ASP A 22 -9.73 -2.90 9.01
C ASP A 22 -10.08 -4.21 9.72
N ASP A 23 -10.77 -5.12 9.03
CA ASP A 23 -11.10 -6.42 9.60
C ASP A 23 -9.84 -7.20 9.94
N TYR A 24 -8.86 -7.18 9.04
CA TYR A 24 -7.60 -7.88 9.27
C TYR A 24 -6.89 -7.34 10.51
N VAL A 25 -6.80 -6.01 10.63
CA VAL A 25 -6.13 -5.39 11.78
C VAL A 25 -6.86 -5.72 13.08
N CYS A 26 -8.19 -5.71 13.05
CA CYS A 26 -8.98 -6.05 14.24
C CYS A 26 -8.79 -7.49 14.65
N GLU A 27 -8.65 -8.40 13.68
CA GLU A 27 -8.44 -9.81 13.96
C GLU A 27 -7.01 -10.14 14.37
N HIS A 28 -6.08 -9.23 14.09
CA HIS A 28 -4.66 -9.45 14.37
C HIS A 28 -4.09 -8.24 15.13
N PRO A 29 -4.56 -8.01 16.37
CA PRO A 29 -4.20 -6.76 17.08
C PRO A 29 -2.72 -6.62 17.39
N ASN A 30 -1.96 -7.73 17.33
CA ASN A 30 -0.52 -7.69 17.64
C ASN A 30 0.33 -7.82 16.37
N VAL A 31 -0.28 -7.64 15.20
CA VAL A 31 0.46 -7.76 13.94
C VAL A 31 1.51 -6.65 13.84
N SER A 32 2.68 -6.99 13.30
CA SER A 32 3.73 -6.00 13.08
C SER A 32 3.33 -5.05 11.95
N VAL A 33 3.92 -3.86 11.95
CA VAL A 33 3.66 -2.88 10.89
C VAL A 33 4.01 -3.46 9.53
N THR A 34 5.14 -4.16 9.44
CA THR A 34 5.57 -4.76 8.17
C THR A 34 4.55 -5.74 7.65
N ARG A 35 4.08 -6.66 8.51
CA ARG A 35 3.10 -7.66 8.07
C ARG A 35 1.76 -7.02 7.73
N ALA A 36 1.37 -5.96 8.45
CA ALA A 36 0.14 -5.25 8.14
C ALA A 36 0.22 -4.59 6.77
N ILE A 37 1.36 -3.98 6.44
CA ILE A 37 1.53 -3.35 5.13
C ILE A 37 1.56 -4.39 4.01
N ILE A 38 2.19 -5.54 4.25
CA ILE A 38 2.17 -6.62 3.26
C ILE A 38 0.74 -7.05 2.99
N GLN A 39 -0.05 -7.24 4.05
CA GLN A 39 -1.44 -7.62 3.89
C GLN A 39 -2.24 -6.56 3.14
N LYS A 40 -1.99 -5.28 3.45
CA LYS A 40 -2.65 -4.19 2.73
C LYS A 40 -2.32 -4.24 1.24
N ALA A 41 -1.05 -4.51 0.91
CA ALA A 41 -0.65 -4.63 -0.50
C ALA A 41 -1.39 -5.75 -1.20
N LEU A 42 -1.56 -6.90 -0.54
CA LEU A 42 -2.28 -8.02 -1.13
C LEU A 42 -3.75 -7.66 -1.35
N ILE A 43 -4.37 -7.01 -0.38
CA ILE A 43 -5.76 -6.59 -0.47
C ILE A 43 -5.94 -5.59 -1.62
N MET A 44 -5.03 -4.62 -1.73
CA MET A 44 -5.12 -3.61 -2.77
C MET A 44 -4.87 -4.18 -4.16
N SER A 45 -3.98 -5.15 -4.27
CA SER A 45 -3.73 -5.82 -5.54
C SER A 45 -4.96 -6.61 -5.98
N LYS A 46 -5.59 -7.33 -5.05
CA LYS A 46 -6.80 -8.08 -5.34
C LYS A 46 -7.93 -7.13 -5.77
N ALA A 47 -8.07 -6.01 -5.07
CA ALA A 47 -9.10 -5.02 -5.41
C ALA A 47 -8.91 -4.49 -6.83
N TYR A 48 -7.67 -4.24 -7.22
CA TYR A 48 -7.37 -3.81 -8.58
C TYR A 48 -7.76 -4.89 -9.59
N CYS A 49 -7.40 -6.13 -9.33
CA CYS A 49 -7.69 -7.24 -10.24
C CYS A 49 -9.20 -7.52 -10.34
N ASP A 50 -9.95 -7.28 -9.28
CA ASP A 50 -11.40 -7.46 -9.30
C ASP A 50 -12.06 -6.54 -10.32
N ILE A 51 -11.45 -5.40 -10.61
CA ILE A 51 -11.98 -4.43 -11.57
C ILE A 51 -11.36 -4.60 -12.95
N HIS A 52 -10.04 -4.80 -12.99
CA HIS A 52 -9.28 -4.78 -14.25
C HIS A 52 -8.87 -6.16 -14.74
N GLY A 53 -9.09 -7.20 -13.94
CA GLY A 53 -8.63 -8.54 -14.29
C GLY A 53 -7.17 -8.74 -13.96
N GLY A 54 -6.66 -9.92 -14.28
CA GLY A 54 -5.27 -10.25 -14.02
C GLY A 54 -5.09 -11.08 -12.78
N THR A 55 -3.85 -11.37 -12.46
CA THR A 55 -3.49 -12.20 -11.30
C THR A 55 -3.01 -11.30 -10.17
N PRO A 56 -3.64 -11.40 -8.99
CA PRO A 56 -3.22 -10.55 -7.87
C PRO A 56 -1.88 -10.99 -7.29
N LEU A 57 -1.26 -10.06 -6.59
CA LEU A 57 -0.02 -10.28 -5.87
C LEU A 57 -0.24 -11.32 -4.78
N LYS A 58 0.75 -12.19 -4.56
CA LYS A 58 0.68 -13.21 -3.53
C LYS A 58 1.72 -12.94 -2.47
N SER A 59 1.44 -13.45 -1.26
CA SER A 59 2.36 -13.28 -0.14
C SER A 59 3.77 -13.74 -0.48
N ALA A 60 3.89 -14.90 -1.16
CA ALA A 60 5.19 -15.46 -1.51
C ALA A 60 5.99 -14.51 -2.42
N ASP A 61 5.31 -13.74 -3.26
CA ASP A 61 5.99 -12.79 -4.14
C ASP A 61 6.69 -11.69 -3.37
N ILE A 62 6.15 -11.34 -2.21
CA ILE A 62 6.69 -10.26 -1.38
C ILE A 62 7.71 -10.77 -0.38
N MET A 63 7.42 -11.92 0.24
CA MET A 63 8.23 -12.39 1.36
C MET A 63 9.67 -12.75 0.96
N ASN A 64 9.90 -13.02 -0.31
CA ASN A 64 11.22 -13.36 -0.82
C ASN A 64 11.96 -12.18 -1.44
N LEU A 65 11.40 -10.99 -1.37
CA LEU A 65 12.06 -9.80 -1.93
C LEU A 65 13.19 -9.32 -1.04
N PRO A 66 14.24 -8.73 -1.62
CA PRO A 66 15.17 -7.94 -0.82
C PRO A 66 14.40 -6.82 -0.12
N ASN A 67 14.84 -6.46 1.08
CA ASN A 67 14.14 -5.43 1.84
C ASN A 67 14.06 -4.10 1.10
N SER A 68 15.06 -3.79 0.27
CA SER A 68 15.02 -2.57 -0.53
C SER A 68 13.84 -2.55 -1.50
N GLU A 69 13.47 -3.71 -2.04
CA GLU A 69 12.32 -3.81 -2.93
C GLU A 69 11.01 -3.72 -2.14
N TYR A 70 10.98 -4.29 -0.94
CA TYR A 70 9.83 -4.13 -0.07
C TYR A 70 9.59 -2.66 0.27
N MET A 71 10.66 -1.89 0.51
CA MET A 71 10.49 -0.46 0.81
C MET A 71 9.85 0.30 -0.33
N LYS A 72 10.17 -0.08 -1.57
CA LYS A 72 9.52 0.53 -2.74
C LYS A 72 8.05 0.16 -2.79
N LEU A 73 7.72 -1.09 -2.47
CA LEU A 73 6.32 -1.54 -2.42
C LEU A 73 5.56 -0.78 -1.34
N MET A 74 6.17 -0.64 -0.15
CA MET A 74 5.54 0.08 0.95
C MET A 74 5.20 1.51 0.54
N LYS A 75 6.14 2.18 -0.12
CA LYS A 75 5.92 3.54 -0.59
C LYS A 75 4.76 3.59 -1.58
N ALA A 76 4.71 2.65 -2.52
CA ALA A 76 3.64 2.59 -3.51
C ALA A 76 2.28 2.38 -2.85
N VAL A 77 2.22 1.50 -1.84
CA VAL A 77 0.99 1.24 -1.10
C VAL A 77 0.49 2.50 -0.40
N VAL A 78 1.39 3.19 0.30
CA VAL A 78 1.01 4.40 1.04
C VAL A 78 0.54 5.49 0.08
N GLU A 79 1.24 5.68 -1.03
CA GLU A 79 0.89 6.71 -1.99
C GLU A 79 -0.46 6.41 -2.67
N GLN A 80 -0.69 5.14 -3.02
CA GLN A 80 -1.94 4.79 -3.68
C GLN A 80 -3.12 4.88 -2.72
N GLU A 81 -2.92 4.45 -1.48
CA GLU A 81 -3.96 4.58 -0.47
C GLU A 81 -4.37 6.04 -0.28
N ALA A 82 -3.39 6.93 -0.17
CA ALA A 82 -3.67 8.35 0.02
C ALA A 82 -4.40 8.94 -1.20
N LYS A 83 -3.95 8.55 -2.38
CA LYS A 83 -4.57 9.04 -3.62
C LYS A 83 -6.02 8.60 -3.72
N ASP A 84 -6.29 7.33 -3.46
CA ASP A 84 -7.65 6.80 -3.58
C ASP A 84 -8.54 7.28 -2.45
N SER A 85 -7.96 7.74 -1.35
CA SER A 85 -8.71 8.31 -0.23
C SER A 85 -8.92 9.81 -0.37
N GLY A 86 -8.42 10.42 -1.46
CA GLY A 86 -8.58 11.85 -1.68
C GLY A 86 -7.67 12.71 -0.84
N ILE A 87 -6.57 12.13 -0.32
CA ILE A 87 -5.63 12.85 0.52
C ILE A 87 -4.42 13.23 -0.32
N GLU A 88 -4.06 14.52 -0.30
CA GLU A 88 -2.86 14.97 -0.99
C GLU A 88 -1.64 14.67 -0.13
N ILE A 89 -0.63 14.10 -0.77
CA ILE A 89 0.64 13.84 -0.10
C ILE A 89 1.59 14.97 -0.44
N GLU A 90 2.10 15.64 0.60
CA GLU A 90 3.14 16.65 0.43
C GLU A 90 4.46 15.96 0.24
N THR A 91 5.13 16.29 -0.83
CA THR A 91 6.42 15.68 -1.11
C THR A 91 7.59 16.61 -0.81
N GLU A 92 7.29 17.91 -0.64
CA GLU A 92 8.31 18.84 -0.17
C GLU A 92 8.14 19.02 1.28
N PRO A 93 9.01 19.27 1.82
CA PRO A 93 8.80 19.52 3.24
C PRO A 93 8.68 20.95 3.64
N THR A 94 8.28 20.49 2.35
CA THR A 94 7.89 21.12 2.61
C THR A 94 7.89 21.76 3.15
N GLU A 95 8.20 22.08 3.10
CA GLU A 95 7.99 22.68 3.47
C GLU A 95 7.53 23.28 3.85
N LYS A 96 7.58 23.53 3.97
CA LYS A 96 6.94 24.01 4.17
C LYS A 96 6.56 23.90 4.99
N ASN A 97 6.80 23.66 5.07
CA ASN A 97 6.41 23.73 5.89
C ASN A 97 6.40 23.76 6.58
N ALA A 98 6.81 23.92 6.60
CA ALA A 98 6.76 24.25 7.30
C ALA A 98 6.67 24.70 7.78
N VAL A 99 6.95 24.85 7.74
CA VAL A 99 6.65 25.45 8.28
C VAL A 99 6.27 25.73 8.64
N SER A 100 6.32 25.67 8.51
CA SER A 100 5.86 26.01 8.97
C SER A 100 5.45 26.06 9.54
N ARG A 101 5.67 26.16 9.76
CA ARG A 101 5.38 26.24 10.49
C ARG A 101 5.35 26.70 11.12
N GLU A 102 5.67 26.91 10.93
CA GLU A 102 5.62 27.30 11.51
C GLU A 102 5.35 27.72 11.94
N LEU A 103 5.64 27.90 12.12
CA LEU A 103 5.37 28.27 12.60
C LEU A 103 5.24 28.46 13.00
#